data_34a2a43e85914997e07b21e8d39dc172
#
_entry.id   34a2a43e85914997e07b21e8d39dc172
#
_cell.length_a   1.000
_cell.length_b   1.000
_cell.length_c   1.000
_cell.angle_alpha   90.00
_cell.angle_beta   90.00
_cell.angle_gamma   90.00
#
_symmetry.space_group_name_H-M   'P 1'
#
loop_
_entity.id
_entity.type
_entity.pdbx_description
1 polymer ?
#
loop_
_entity_poly.entity_id
_entity_poly.type
_entity_poly.pdbx_seq_one_letter_code
_entity_poly.pdbx_strand_id
1 'polypeptide(L)'
;MSPWIRDGDLVTVEPLGSNAPELKTGDVAAFRHPGSGRLRLHRVQARTNGGWLIQGDRTGDPDGVIGDALILGRVSAVERGGRIVPLTRGRSSVILARMSRRALDLRALLMRNLRRWRPGQGGGPRP
;
A
#
# COMPACT_ATOMS: atom_id res chain seq x y z
N MET A 1 -7.26 4.14 -9.00
CA MET A 1 -6.42 2.95 -9.12
C MET A 1 -6.32 2.54 -10.58
N SER A 2 -5.36 2.99 -11.27
CA SER A 2 -5.10 2.58 -12.64
C SER A 2 -3.94 1.58 -12.62
N PRO A 3 -3.84 0.59 -13.48
CA PRO A 3 -4.65 0.45 -14.69
C PRO A 3 -5.93 -0.37 -14.54
N TRP A 4 -6.20 -0.99 -13.36
CA TRP A 4 -7.20 -2.02 -13.19
C TRP A 4 -8.60 -1.48 -12.87
N ILE A 5 -8.73 -0.49 -11.99
CA ILE A 5 -10.01 0.15 -11.65
C ILE A 5 -9.98 1.59 -12.16
N ARG A 6 -11.02 1.98 -12.89
CA ARG A 6 -11.16 3.30 -13.54
C ARG A 6 -12.44 3.99 -13.06
N ASP A 7 -12.52 5.28 -13.27
CA ASP A 7 -13.75 6.02 -13.04
C ASP A 7 -14.87 5.46 -13.92
N GLY A 8 -16.03 5.25 -13.33
CA GLY A 8 -17.18 4.64 -13.99
C GLY A 8 -17.25 3.11 -13.90
N ASP A 9 -16.22 2.44 -13.34
CA ASP A 9 -16.31 1.02 -13.07
C ASP A 9 -17.27 0.74 -11.90
N LEU A 10 -18.05 -0.33 -12.01
CA LEU A 10 -18.81 -0.88 -10.90
C LEU A 10 -17.94 -1.89 -10.14
N VAL A 11 -17.80 -1.69 -8.86
CA VAL A 11 -16.95 -2.53 -8.01
C VAL A 11 -17.80 -3.27 -6.99
N THR A 12 -17.69 -4.59 -6.98
CA THR A 12 -18.30 -5.45 -5.97
C THR A 12 -17.32 -5.70 -4.83
N VAL A 13 -17.77 -5.41 -3.61
CA VAL A 13 -16.97 -5.60 -2.39
C VAL A 13 -17.64 -6.67 -1.53
N GLU A 14 -16.91 -7.71 -1.20
CA GLU A 14 -17.31 -8.73 -0.23
C GLU A 14 -16.86 -8.31 1.17
N PRO A 15 -17.79 -8.13 2.12
CA PRO A 15 -17.42 -7.80 3.51
C PRO A 15 -16.54 -8.89 4.11
N LEU A 16 -15.60 -8.52 4.98
CA LEU A 16 -14.84 -9.49 5.76
C LEU A 16 -15.72 -10.00 6.91
N GLY A 17 -15.70 -11.30 7.16
CA GLY A 17 -16.48 -11.94 8.23
C GLY A 17 -16.16 -13.42 8.36
N SER A 18 -16.79 -14.09 9.32
CA SER A 18 -16.53 -15.50 9.64
C SER A 18 -16.73 -16.47 8.46
N ASN A 19 -17.57 -16.13 7.51
CA ASN A 19 -17.84 -16.93 6.30
C ASN A 19 -17.25 -16.31 5.02
N ALA A 20 -16.55 -15.18 5.12
CA ALA A 20 -15.94 -14.51 3.97
C ALA A 20 -14.52 -15.02 3.75
N PRO A 21 -14.03 -15.00 2.49
CA PRO A 21 -12.65 -15.35 2.24
C PRO A 21 -11.71 -14.36 2.92
N GLU A 22 -10.69 -14.88 3.56
CA GLU A 22 -9.66 -14.10 4.23
C GLU A 22 -8.96 -13.15 3.25
N LEU A 23 -8.69 -11.93 3.70
CA LEU A 23 -7.91 -10.96 2.94
C LEU A 23 -6.45 -11.43 2.80
N LYS A 24 -5.91 -11.39 1.60
CA LYS A 24 -4.54 -11.88 1.29
C LYS A 24 -3.71 -10.81 0.59
N THR A 25 -2.41 -10.96 0.68
CA THR A 25 -1.47 -10.15 -0.12
C THR A 25 -1.79 -10.27 -1.61
N GLY A 26 -1.89 -9.13 -2.28
CA GLY A 26 -2.26 -9.01 -3.68
C GLY A 26 -3.75 -8.74 -3.91
N ASP A 27 -4.62 -8.97 -2.93
CA ASP A 27 -6.03 -8.59 -3.00
C ASP A 27 -6.18 -7.06 -3.02
N VAL A 28 -7.30 -6.59 -3.56
CA VAL A 28 -7.69 -5.19 -3.46
C VAL A 28 -8.67 -5.06 -2.28
N ALA A 29 -8.31 -4.25 -1.30
CA ALA A 29 -9.14 -3.95 -0.15
C ALA A 29 -9.90 -2.64 -0.37
N ALA A 30 -11.17 -2.65 0.03
CA ALA A 30 -11.96 -1.45 0.26
C ALA A 30 -11.82 -1.06 1.73
N PHE A 31 -11.40 0.17 2.01
CA PHE A 31 -11.17 0.63 3.37
C PHE A 31 -11.45 2.12 3.53
N ARG A 32 -11.70 2.52 4.77
CA ARG A 32 -11.82 3.93 5.16
C ARG A 32 -10.43 4.48 5.51
N HIS A 33 -9.97 5.47 4.78
CA HIS A 33 -8.66 6.07 5.02
C HIS A 33 -8.64 6.81 6.36
N PRO A 34 -7.71 6.50 7.29
CA PRO A 34 -7.73 7.02 8.66
C PRO A 34 -7.61 8.55 8.73
N GLY A 35 -6.82 9.17 7.86
CA GLY A 35 -6.62 10.61 7.86
C GLY A 35 -7.75 11.43 7.22
N SER A 36 -8.42 10.89 6.19
CA SER A 36 -9.43 11.64 5.42
C SER A 36 -10.85 11.13 5.60
N GLY A 37 -11.04 9.96 6.21
CA GLY A 37 -12.33 9.28 6.33
C GLY A 37 -12.92 8.79 4.99
N ARG A 38 -12.25 9.03 3.87
CA ARG A 38 -12.73 8.68 2.53
C ARG A 38 -12.57 7.20 2.25
N LEU A 39 -13.52 6.64 1.51
CA LEU A 39 -13.40 5.30 0.97
C LEU A 39 -12.27 5.24 -0.07
N ARG A 40 -11.39 4.24 0.07
CA ARG A 40 -10.33 3.95 -0.89
C ARG A 40 -10.29 2.47 -1.24
N LEU A 41 -9.79 2.19 -2.44
CA LEU A 41 -9.59 0.85 -2.96
C LEU A 41 -8.12 0.72 -3.34
N HIS A 42 -7.33 0.04 -2.51
CA HIS A 42 -5.90 -0.14 -2.78
C HIS A 42 -5.49 -1.58 -2.52
N ARG A 43 -4.28 -1.92 -2.97
CA ARG A 43 -3.77 -3.27 -2.93
C ARG A 43 -3.11 -3.59 -1.60
N VAL A 44 -3.43 -4.77 -1.07
CA VAL A 44 -2.82 -5.33 0.13
C VAL A 44 -1.39 -5.78 -0.20
N GLN A 45 -0.43 -5.26 0.53
CA GLN A 45 0.99 -5.59 0.38
C GLN A 45 1.44 -6.65 1.38
N ALA A 46 1.01 -6.53 2.63
CA ALA A 46 1.36 -7.47 3.68
C ALA A 46 0.42 -7.38 4.88
N ARG A 47 0.34 -8.46 5.66
CA ARG A 47 -0.18 -8.44 7.04
C ARG A 47 0.92 -7.94 7.97
N THR A 48 0.55 -7.11 8.94
CA THR A 48 1.42 -6.62 10.02
C THR A 48 0.74 -6.85 11.37
N ASN A 49 1.47 -6.63 12.47
CA ASN A 49 0.89 -6.77 13.82
C ASN A 49 -0.24 -5.75 14.11
N GLY A 50 -0.23 -4.58 13.43
CA GLY A 50 -1.24 -3.53 13.63
C GLY A 50 -2.33 -3.48 12.57
N GLY A 51 -2.35 -4.41 11.61
CA GLY A 51 -3.32 -4.40 10.51
C GLY A 51 -2.69 -4.78 9.17
N TRP A 52 -3.08 -4.10 8.12
CA TRP A 52 -2.70 -4.38 6.75
C TRP A 52 -1.90 -3.24 6.15
N LEU A 53 -0.70 -3.52 5.66
CA LEU A 53 0.03 -2.57 4.83
C LEU A 53 -0.64 -2.51 3.46
N ILE A 54 -1.17 -1.34 3.10
CA ILE A 54 -1.93 -1.11 1.89
C ILE A 54 -1.28 0.01 1.07
N GLN A 55 -1.29 -0.15 -0.25
CA GLN A 55 -0.68 0.79 -1.18
C GLN A 55 -1.48 0.90 -2.47
N GLY A 56 -1.65 2.12 -2.96
CA GLY A 56 -2.19 2.37 -4.30
C GLY A 56 -1.20 1.95 -5.39
N ASP A 57 -1.72 1.37 -6.47
CA ASP A 57 -0.88 0.87 -7.58
C ASP A 57 -0.07 1.99 -8.28
N ARG A 58 -0.48 3.26 -8.12
CA ARG A 58 0.17 4.45 -8.71
C ARG A 58 0.87 5.35 -7.72
N THR A 59 0.72 5.10 -6.44
CA THR A 59 1.37 5.90 -5.39
C THR A 59 2.71 5.25 -5.03
N GLY A 60 3.78 6.05 -5.05
CA GLY A 60 5.11 5.59 -4.63
C GLY A 60 5.17 5.28 -3.14
N ASP A 61 4.29 5.92 -2.35
CA ASP A 61 4.24 5.75 -0.91
C ASP A 61 3.03 4.90 -0.49
N PRO A 62 3.19 4.00 0.49
CA PRO A 62 2.07 3.26 1.06
C PRO A 62 1.12 4.20 1.81
N ASP A 63 -0.19 3.87 1.82
CA ASP A 63 -1.17 4.57 2.66
C ASP A 63 -0.92 4.34 4.16
N GLY A 64 0.04 3.48 4.49
CA GLY A 64 0.38 3.09 5.84
C GLY A 64 -0.26 1.77 6.25
N VAL A 65 -0.26 1.50 7.55
CA VAL A 65 -0.90 0.33 8.15
C VAL A 65 -2.35 0.68 8.47
N ILE A 66 -3.28 -0.03 7.84
CA ILE A 66 -4.72 0.14 8.03
C ILE A 66 -5.20 -0.94 9.00
N GLY A 67 -5.76 -0.52 10.15
CA GLY A 67 -6.32 -1.43 11.14
C GLY A 67 -7.53 -2.21 10.60
N ASP A 68 -7.76 -3.41 11.12
CA ASP A 68 -8.84 -4.30 10.67
C ASP A 68 -10.22 -3.63 10.72
N ALA A 69 -10.49 -2.79 11.71
CA ALA A 69 -11.74 -2.06 11.87
C ALA A 69 -12.04 -1.07 10.74
N LEU A 70 -11.04 -0.63 10.00
CA LEU A 70 -11.19 0.28 8.87
C LEU A 70 -11.34 -0.43 7.53
N ILE A 71 -11.12 -1.74 7.48
CA ILE A 71 -11.30 -2.56 6.30
C ILE A 71 -12.78 -2.90 6.15
N LEU A 72 -13.37 -2.49 5.04
CA LEU A 72 -14.77 -2.75 4.73
C LEU A 72 -14.97 -4.09 4.03
N GLY A 73 -13.98 -4.51 3.25
CA GLY A 73 -14.06 -5.76 2.52
C GLY A 73 -12.99 -5.91 1.45
N ARG A 74 -13.10 -7.04 0.73
CA ARG A 74 -12.27 -7.38 -0.42
C ARG A 74 -13.04 -7.10 -1.71
N VAL A 75 -12.38 -6.52 -2.70
CA VAL A 75 -12.95 -6.40 -4.05
C VAL A 75 -12.97 -7.79 -4.70
N SER A 76 -14.17 -8.26 -5.04
CA SER A 76 -14.38 -9.57 -5.67
C SER A 76 -14.58 -9.49 -7.17
N ALA A 77 -15.18 -8.40 -7.66
CA ALA A 77 -15.40 -8.19 -9.08
C ALA A 77 -15.31 -6.71 -9.45
N VAL A 78 -14.93 -6.45 -10.68
CA VAL A 78 -14.99 -5.13 -11.31
C VAL A 78 -15.71 -5.29 -12.64
N GLU A 79 -16.70 -4.47 -12.88
CA GLU A 79 -17.47 -4.45 -14.12
C GLU A 79 -17.26 -3.12 -14.85
N ARG A 80 -17.01 -3.20 -16.14
CA ARG A 80 -16.83 -2.05 -17.02
C ARG A 80 -17.66 -2.20 -18.28
N GLY A 81 -18.62 -1.30 -18.48
CA GLY A 81 -19.49 -1.36 -19.65
C GLY A 81 -20.23 -2.71 -19.79
N GLY A 82 -20.73 -3.27 -18.69
CA GLY A 82 -21.44 -4.54 -18.66
C GLY A 82 -20.55 -5.79 -18.79
N ARG A 83 -19.22 -5.65 -18.70
CA ARG A 83 -18.28 -6.78 -18.81
C ARG A 83 -17.43 -6.89 -17.55
N ILE A 84 -17.24 -8.12 -17.06
CA ILE A 84 -16.34 -8.39 -15.94
C ILE A 84 -14.90 -8.19 -16.39
N VAL A 85 -14.18 -7.33 -15.65
CA VAL A 85 -12.75 -7.11 -15.81
C VAL A 85 -12.02 -8.09 -14.89
N PRO A 86 -11.12 -8.94 -15.41
CA PRO A 86 -10.40 -9.88 -14.56
C PRO A 86 -9.49 -9.12 -13.59
N LEU A 87 -9.71 -9.35 -12.29
CA LEU A 87 -8.80 -8.90 -11.24
C LEU A 87 -7.58 -9.81 -11.25
N THR A 88 -6.55 -9.43 -12.01
CA THR A 88 -5.30 -10.15 -11.91
C THR A 88 -4.71 -9.92 -10.52
N ARG A 89 -4.60 -10.98 -9.74
CA ARG A 89 -3.75 -11.00 -8.56
C ARG A 89 -2.33 -10.77 -9.05
N GLY A 90 -1.96 -9.49 -9.14
CA GLY A 90 -0.71 -9.11 -9.78
C GLY A 90 0.50 -9.67 -9.05
N ARG A 91 0.98 -10.83 -9.46
CA ARG A 91 2.33 -11.30 -9.13
C ARG A 91 3.38 -10.24 -9.47
N SER A 92 3.14 -9.45 -10.51
CA SER A 92 4.01 -8.34 -10.91
C SER A 92 4.06 -7.20 -9.89
N SER A 93 2.94 -6.88 -9.23
CA SER A 93 2.93 -5.81 -8.22
C SER A 93 3.60 -6.24 -6.91
N VAL A 94 3.56 -7.54 -6.57
CA VAL A 94 4.27 -8.08 -5.39
C VAL A 94 5.78 -8.05 -5.63
N ILE A 95 6.25 -8.31 -6.86
CA ILE A 95 7.67 -8.22 -7.22
C ILE A 95 8.11 -6.74 -7.21
N LEU A 96 7.32 -5.83 -7.79
CA LEU A 96 7.62 -4.39 -7.76
C LEU A 96 7.59 -3.84 -6.32
N ALA A 97 6.64 -4.27 -5.49
CA ALA A 97 6.56 -3.88 -4.08
C ALA A 97 7.73 -4.44 -3.25
N ARG A 98 8.22 -5.64 -3.56
CA ARG A 98 9.45 -6.18 -2.95
C ARG A 98 10.70 -5.41 -3.37
N MET A 99 10.78 -4.98 -4.63
CA MET A 99 11.87 -4.14 -5.12
C MET A 99 11.80 -2.74 -4.49
N SER A 100 10.62 -2.16 -4.33
CA SER A 100 10.42 -0.88 -3.66
C SER A 100 10.77 -0.92 -2.17
N ARG A 101 10.50 -2.05 -1.47
CA ARG A 101 10.92 -2.24 -0.07
C ARG A 101 12.43 -2.25 0.08
N ARG A 102 13.14 -2.96 -0.81
CA ARG A 102 14.62 -2.94 -0.80
C ARG A 102 15.16 -1.54 -1.09
N ALA A 103 14.52 -0.79 -1.98
CA ALA A 103 14.90 0.59 -2.27
C ALA A 103 14.62 1.55 -1.09
N LEU A 104 13.51 1.35 -0.36
CA LEU A 104 13.18 2.13 0.85
C LEU A 104 14.12 1.79 2.00
N ASP A 105 14.46 0.52 2.19
CA ASP A 105 15.44 0.08 3.21
C ASP A 105 16.84 0.61 2.89
N LEU A 106 17.24 0.62 1.62
CA LEU A 106 18.51 1.23 1.20
C LEU A 106 18.53 2.76 1.44
N ARG A 107 17.42 3.45 1.14
CA ARG A 107 17.30 4.89 1.42
C ARG A 107 17.36 5.19 2.92
N ALA A 108 16.68 4.40 3.74
CA ALA A 108 16.71 4.55 5.19
C ALA A 108 18.11 4.25 5.77
N LEU A 109 18.84 3.30 5.18
CA LEU A 109 20.22 2.97 5.55
C LEU A 109 21.19 4.09 5.14
N LEU A 110 21.06 4.62 3.93
CA LEU A 110 21.83 5.75 3.42
C LEU A 110 21.61 7.02 4.25
N MET A 111 20.36 7.33 4.60
CA MET A 111 20.02 8.49 5.42
C MET A 111 20.55 8.37 6.86
N ARG A 112 20.60 7.15 7.41
CA ARG A 112 21.23 6.90 8.73
C ARG A 112 22.74 7.10 8.68
N ASN A 113 23.40 6.68 7.61
CA ASN A 113 24.84 6.85 7.45
C ASN A 113 25.23 8.31 7.19
N LEU A 114 24.45 9.06 6.41
CA LEU A 114 24.68 10.49 6.17
C LEU A 114 24.53 11.33 7.44
N ARG A 115 23.64 10.95 8.37
CA ARG A 115 23.50 11.64 9.68
C ARG A 115 24.67 11.36 10.63
N ARG A 116 25.43 10.29 10.43
CA ARG A 116 26.64 9.98 11.22
C ARG A 116 27.87 10.77 10.77
N TRP A 117 27.86 11.27 9.53
CA TRP A 117 28.95 12.07 8.99
C TRP A 117 28.68 13.56 9.24
N ARG A 118 28.85 14.00 10.50
CA ARG A 118 29.04 15.42 10.81
C ARG A 118 30.51 15.73 10.55
N PRO A 119 30.87 16.61 9.60
CA PRO A 119 32.24 17.11 9.52
C PRO A 119 32.49 17.87 10.81
N GLY A 120 33.53 17.40 11.55
CA GLY A 120 34.00 18.09 12.74
C GLY A 120 34.34 19.53 12.37
N GLN A 121 33.78 20.47 13.08
CA GLN A 121 34.21 21.86 13.01
C GLN A 121 35.63 21.91 13.59
N GLY A 122 36.61 22.01 12.71
CA GLY A 122 37.98 22.29 13.06
C GLY A 122 38.03 23.59 13.81
N GLY A 123 38.51 23.53 15.06
CA GLY A 123 38.86 24.68 15.84
C GLY A 123 39.95 25.48 15.14
N GLY A 124 39.65 26.71 14.75
CA GLY A 124 40.68 27.67 14.31
C GLY A 124 41.60 28.06 15.48
N PRO A 125 42.85 28.36 15.24
CA PRO A 125 43.75 28.82 16.28
C PRO A 125 43.35 30.23 16.70
N ARG A 126 43.26 30.43 18.00
CA ARG A 126 43.15 31.78 18.59
C ARG A 126 44.55 32.42 18.58
N PRO A 127 44.61 33.73 18.32
CA PRO A 127 45.86 34.50 18.42
C PRO A 127 46.36 34.66 19.85
#